data_e36e2aed832e567ce404290b995f2110
#
_entry.id   e36e2aed832e567ce404290b995f2110
#
_cell.length_a   1.000
_cell.length_b   1.000
_cell.length_c   1.000
_cell.angle_alpha   90.00
_cell.angle_beta   90.00
_cell.angle_gamma   90.00
#
_symmetry.space_group_name_H-M   'P 1'
#
loop_
_entity.id
_entity.type
_entity.pdbx_description
1 polymer ?
#
loop_
_entity_poly.entity_id
_entity_poly.type
_entity_poly.pdbx_seq_one_letter_code
_entity_poly.pdbx_strand_id
1 'polypeptide(L)'
;MLSAATNRLTLVEPRPVDPNASTMFEHLEYLKYRHPRTFALLDKSVISAIDAITERANRLKEIRGHGDFDEDERGAAYRGRQLAVPRAREYGDLRIFTELAKRLGGFSFKQVGLDIIGGNGTTARNASNLLPLESAPYIIAGDPCLDMVDDALARHLPAVWQCAQETLFADESLDFVVGSRGFHHVSAGARPAVFTEAWRILKRRGVVLVVDFEEGSPTANWYSEGLDRYTNAGHRFPHFQRAEFLNFLTAAGFKDIDVFELYDPFRFWADTAEGARNSLLEHLVGMFGLVKLQRESGETERDYWGRIDRIFTPWCTFAADEVAFDPEALRRLSVFQEADQRWRAEFPRVALCAIGIK
;
A
#
# COMPACT_ATOMS: atom_id res chain seq x y z
N MET A 1 33.08 -16.92 57.29
CA MET A 1 33.45 -17.54 55.99
C MET A 1 32.13 -17.86 55.31
N LEU A 2 31.68 -17.02 54.41
CA LEU A 2 30.48 -17.23 53.58
C LEU A 2 30.94 -17.71 52.21
N SER A 3 30.56 -18.95 51.87
CA SER A 3 30.83 -19.57 50.58
C SER A 3 29.90 -18.98 49.52
N ALA A 4 30.47 -18.34 48.53
CA ALA A 4 29.76 -17.87 47.35
C ALA A 4 29.51 -19.04 46.41
N ALA A 5 28.26 -19.49 46.31
CA ALA A 5 27.83 -20.42 45.27
C ALA A 5 27.70 -19.67 43.94
N THR A 6 28.66 -19.85 43.05
CA THR A 6 28.63 -19.37 41.68
C THR A 6 27.65 -20.22 40.87
N ASN A 7 26.45 -19.70 40.65
CA ASN A 7 25.51 -20.23 39.66
C ASN A 7 26.10 -19.98 38.25
N ARG A 8 26.74 -21.00 37.68
CA ARG A 8 27.04 -21.03 36.24
C ARG A 8 25.74 -21.26 35.49
N LEU A 9 25.17 -20.20 34.94
CA LEU A 9 24.23 -20.31 33.85
C LEU A 9 24.94 -20.99 32.69
N THR A 10 24.61 -22.24 32.43
CA THR A 10 24.95 -22.94 31.21
C THR A 10 24.29 -22.20 30.07
N LEU A 11 25.08 -21.42 29.32
CA LEU A 11 24.66 -20.88 28.02
C LEU A 11 24.39 -22.10 27.13
N VAL A 12 23.12 -22.38 26.90
CA VAL A 12 22.71 -23.29 25.82
C VAL A 12 23.14 -22.60 24.54
N GLU A 13 24.09 -23.19 23.82
CA GLU A 13 24.47 -22.71 22.49
C GLU A 13 23.18 -22.61 21.64
N PRO A 14 22.87 -21.44 21.04
CA PRO A 14 21.72 -21.33 20.18
C PRO A 14 21.88 -22.30 19.02
N ARG A 15 20.83 -23.08 18.73
CA ARG A 15 20.80 -23.90 17.51
C ARG A 15 21.05 -22.97 16.34
N PRO A 16 21.73 -23.40 15.27
CA PRO A 16 21.84 -22.58 14.06
C PRO A 16 20.43 -22.31 13.55
N VAL A 17 20.00 -21.08 13.72
CA VAL A 17 18.70 -20.59 13.23
C VAL A 17 18.91 -20.30 11.75
N ASP A 18 17.93 -20.68 10.91
CA ASP A 18 17.88 -20.26 9.51
C ASP A 18 18.07 -18.73 9.45
N PRO A 19 18.97 -18.19 8.59
CA PRO A 19 19.20 -16.74 8.51
C PRO A 19 17.93 -15.92 8.32
N ASN A 20 16.93 -16.46 7.61
CA ASN A 20 15.65 -15.78 7.40
C ASN A 20 14.80 -15.76 8.67
N ALA A 21 14.81 -16.85 9.44
CA ALA A 21 14.13 -16.89 10.73
C ALA A 21 14.80 -15.95 11.73
N SER A 22 16.14 -15.81 11.69
CA SER A 22 16.88 -14.83 12.51
C SER A 22 16.38 -13.40 12.24
N THR A 23 16.27 -13.00 10.98
CA THR A 23 15.76 -11.68 10.58
C THR A 23 14.32 -11.46 11.08
N MET A 24 13.45 -12.47 11.02
CA MET A 24 12.09 -12.36 11.53
C MET A 24 12.08 -12.21 13.06
N PHE A 25 12.90 -12.93 13.79
CA PHE A 25 13.00 -12.77 15.24
C PHE A 25 13.55 -11.41 15.65
N GLU A 26 14.55 -10.89 14.95
CA GLU A 26 15.08 -9.54 15.15
C GLU A 26 13.98 -8.48 14.92
N HIS A 27 13.19 -8.64 13.86
CA HIS A 27 12.04 -7.79 13.58
C HIS A 27 10.99 -7.82 14.71
N LEU A 28 10.63 -9.02 15.20
CA LEU A 28 9.69 -9.17 16.31
C LEU A 28 10.20 -8.57 17.63
N GLU A 29 11.48 -8.73 17.95
CA GLU A 29 12.09 -8.06 19.11
C GLU A 29 12.11 -6.54 18.94
N TYR A 30 12.40 -6.02 17.73
CA TYR A 30 12.28 -4.59 17.45
C TYR A 30 10.86 -4.08 17.71
N LEU A 31 9.82 -4.77 17.20
CA LEU A 31 8.42 -4.40 17.44
C LEU A 31 8.07 -4.40 18.92
N LYS A 32 8.53 -5.38 19.67
CA LYS A 32 8.28 -5.49 21.10
C LYS A 32 8.76 -4.26 21.87
N TYR A 33 9.93 -3.73 21.51
CA TYR A 33 10.53 -2.59 22.22
C TYR A 33 10.11 -1.23 21.64
N ARG A 34 9.98 -1.10 20.34
CA ARG A 34 9.75 0.17 19.67
C ARG A 34 8.28 0.42 19.31
N HIS A 35 7.51 -0.65 19.08
CA HIS A 35 6.10 -0.60 18.73
C HIS A 35 5.27 -1.56 19.61
N PRO A 36 5.27 -1.39 20.96
CA PRO A 36 4.63 -2.35 21.87
C PRO A 36 3.13 -2.48 21.64
N ARG A 37 2.45 -1.43 21.16
CA ARG A 37 1.03 -1.47 20.80
C ARG A 37 0.79 -2.44 19.64
N THR A 38 1.62 -2.42 18.58
CA THR A 38 1.58 -3.38 17.48
C THR A 38 1.89 -4.80 17.97
N PHE A 39 2.98 -4.96 18.72
CA PHE A 39 3.41 -6.27 19.23
C PHE A 39 2.34 -6.94 20.11
N ALA A 40 1.57 -6.16 20.86
CA ALA A 40 0.49 -6.68 21.71
C ALA A 40 -0.65 -7.35 20.91
N LEU A 41 -0.84 -6.98 19.64
CA LEU A 41 -1.88 -7.49 18.74
C LEU A 41 -1.47 -8.75 17.99
N LEU A 42 -0.19 -9.13 18.03
CA LEU A 42 0.30 -10.32 17.35
C LEU A 42 -0.13 -11.59 18.10
N ASP A 43 -0.37 -12.66 17.34
CA ASP A 43 -0.70 -13.98 17.87
C ASP A 43 0.51 -14.58 18.61
N LYS A 44 0.41 -14.67 19.94
CA LYS A 44 1.49 -15.13 20.80
C LYS A 44 1.85 -16.60 20.55
N SER A 45 0.89 -17.42 20.13
CA SER A 45 1.12 -18.83 19.80
C SER A 45 1.98 -18.95 18.54
N VAL A 46 1.75 -18.09 17.55
CA VAL A 46 2.50 -18.04 16.28
C VAL A 46 3.90 -17.49 16.50
N ILE A 47 4.01 -16.30 17.11
CA ILE A 47 5.31 -15.62 17.23
C ILE A 47 6.26 -16.25 18.25
N SER A 48 5.80 -17.16 19.10
CA SER A 48 6.65 -17.96 20.01
C SER A 48 7.04 -19.32 19.46
N ALA A 49 6.44 -19.78 18.36
CA ALA A 49 6.70 -21.08 17.74
C ALA A 49 7.79 -20.93 16.67
N ILE A 50 8.99 -21.46 16.94
CA ILE A 50 10.14 -21.36 16.03
C ILE A 50 9.81 -21.91 14.64
N ASP A 51 9.17 -23.05 14.57
CA ASP A 51 8.83 -23.69 13.29
C ASP A 51 7.84 -22.83 12.48
N ALA A 52 6.83 -22.25 13.14
CA ALA A 52 5.87 -21.37 12.49
C ALA A 52 6.50 -20.07 11.96
N ILE A 53 7.42 -19.48 12.71
CA ILE A 53 8.17 -18.29 12.27
C ILE A 53 9.12 -18.63 11.13
N THR A 54 9.80 -19.77 11.19
CA THR A 54 10.70 -20.22 10.12
C THR A 54 9.94 -20.46 8.82
N GLU A 55 8.78 -21.11 8.88
CA GLU A 55 7.93 -21.34 7.71
C GLU A 55 7.47 -20.02 7.07
N ARG A 56 7.02 -19.05 7.88
CA ARG A 56 6.60 -17.73 7.40
C ARG A 56 7.75 -16.94 6.77
N ALA A 57 8.92 -16.95 7.40
CA ALA A 57 10.10 -16.28 6.88
C ALA A 57 10.55 -16.86 5.52
N ASN A 58 10.49 -18.19 5.36
CA ASN A 58 10.78 -18.85 4.09
C ASN A 58 9.75 -18.50 3.00
N ARG A 59 8.47 -18.45 3.35
CA ARG A 59 7.39 -18.03 2.42
C ARG A 59 7.58 -16.59 1.96
N LEU A 60 7.93 -15.68 2.86
CA LEU A 60 8.24 -14.30 2.52
C LEU A 60 9.39 -14.19 1.53
N LYS A 61 10.42 -15.02 1.70
CA LYS A 61 11.53 -15.09 0.75
C LYS A 61 11.12 -15.60 -0.63
N GLU A 62 10.24 -16.60 -0.69
CA GLU A 62 9.69 -17.10 -1.96
C GLU A 62 8.89 -16.02 -2.69
N ILE A 63 8.04 -15.27 -1.96
CA ILE A 63 7.28 -14.14 -2.51
C ILE A 63 8.24 -13.05 -3.01
N ARG A 64 9.29 -12.75 -2.25
CA ARG A 64 10.33 -11.78 -2.59
C ARG A 64 10.99 -12.09 -3.95
N GLY A 65 11.30 -13.34 -4.23
CA GLY A 65 11.89 -13.76 -5.49
C GLY A 65 11.02 -13.55 -6.73
N HIS A 66 9.76 -13.12 -6.55
CA HIS A 66 8.78 -12.85 -7.61
C HIS A 66 8.25 -11.40 -7.60
N GLY A 67 8.76 -10.56 -6.70
CA GLY A 67 8.23 -9.20 -6.48
C GLY A 67 8.97 -8.11 -7.26
N ASP A 68 8.21 -7.16 -7.79
CA ASP A 68 8.70 -5.99 -8.51
C ASP A 68 9.45 -4.96 -7.64
N PHE A 69 9.46 -5.12 -6.31
CA PHE A 69 9.89 -4.08 -5.37
C PHE A 69 11.19 -4.42 -4.64
N ASP A 70 11.73 -5.62 -4.86
CA ASP A 70 13.02 -6.05 -4.32
C ASP A 70 14.17 -5.72 -5.27
N GLU A 71 15.26 -5.21 -4.76
CA GLU A 71 16.60 -5.10 -5.35
C GLU A 71 16.73 -4.45 -6.75
N ASP A 72 15.65 -4.23 -7.49
CA ASP A 72 15.71 -3.56 -8.78
C ASP A 72 15.63 -2.03 -8.63
N GLU A 73 16.05 -1.32 -9.68
CA GLU A 73 16.02 0.14 -9.74
C GLU A 73 14.60 0.70 -9.55
N ARG A 74 13.56 -0.08 -9.90
CA ARG A 74 12.16 0.31 -9.80
C ARG A 74 11.67 0.37 -8.36
N GLY A 75 11.98 -0.62 -7.53
CA GLY A 75 11.61 -0.62 -6.10
C GLY A 75 12.21 0.57 -5.37
N ALA A 76 13.49 0.86 -5.57
CA ALA A 76 14.17 2.02 -5.00
C ALA A 76 13.58 3.34 -5.50
N ALA A 77 13.29 3.46 -6.80
CA ALA A 77 12.68 4.65 -7.39
C ALA A 77 11.27 4.89 -6.82
N TYR A 78 10.44 3.85 -6.73
CA TYR A 78 9.10 3.91 -6.14
C TYR A 78 9.14 4.40 -4.69
N ARG A 79 9.97 3.77 -3.84
CA ARG A 79 10.13 4.18 -2.43
C ARG A 79 10.56 5.63 -2.31
N GLY A 80 11.61 6.03 -3.03
CA GLY A 80 12.14 7.39 -3.00
C GLY A 80 11.12 8.44 -3.41
N ARG A 81 10.35 8.20 -4.47
CA ARG A 81 9.32 9.14 -4.96
C ARG A 81 8.08 9.23 -4.07
N GLN A 82 7.64 8.12 -3.48
CA GLN A 82 6.56 8.14 -2.49
C GLN A 82 6.89 9.00 -1.27
N LEU A 83 8.16 9.02 -0.89
CA LEU A 83 8.66 9.82 0.23
C LEU A 83 8.82 11.29 -0.13
N ALA A 84 9.32 11.58 -1.34
CA ALA A 84 9.56 12.94 -1.80
C ALA A 84 8.26 13.74 -2.00
N VAL A 85 7.17 13.08 -2.38
CA VAL A 85 5.89 13.75 -2.71
C VAL A 85 4.73 13.08 -1.99
N PRO A 86 4.64 13.21 -0.66
CA PRO A 86 3.61 12.55 0.15
C PRO A 86 2.19 12.97 -0.22
N ARG A 87 2.00 14.20 -0.72
CA ARG A 87 0.69 14.78 -1.03
C ARG A 87 0.07 14.29 -2.33
N ALA A 88 0.84 13.63 -3.21
CA ALA A 88 0.37 13.25 -4.54
C ALA A 88 -0.91 12.41 -4.54
N ARG A 89 -1.13 11.60 -3.50
CA ARG A 89 -2.28 10.68 -3.33
C ARG A 89 -3.27 11.09 -2.25
N GLU A 90 -3.08 12.23 -1.59
CA GLU A 90 -3.90 12.65 -0.44
C GLU A 90 -5.40 12.63 -0.73
N TYR A 91 -5.81 13.00 -1.95
CA TYR A 91 -7.23 13.01 -2.31
C TYR A 91 -7.85 11.61 -2.28
N GLY A 92 -7.24 10.65 -2.95
CA GLY A 92 -7.73 9.27 -2.94
C GLY A 92 -7.71 8.64 -1.54
N ASP A 93 -6.67 8.91 -0.75
CA ASP A 93 -6.59 8.41 0.62
C ASP A 93 -7.67 9.03 1.52
N LEU A 94 -7.98 10.33 1.36
CA LEU A 94 -9.09 10.95 2.08
C LEU A 94 -10.45 10.31 1.73
N ARG A 95 -10.64 9.93 0.46
CA ARG A 95 -11.85 9.18 0.03
C ARG A 95 -11.91 7.80 0.68
N ILE A 96 -10.80 7.07 0.71
CA ILE A 96 -10.70 5.78 1.41
C ILE A 96 -11.07 5.94 2.90
N PHE A 97 -10.48 6.92 3.59
CA PHE A 97 -10.79 7.18 5.00
C PHE A 97 -12.26 7.59 5.21
N THR A 98 -12.82 8.35 4.27
CA THR A 98 -14.24 8.73 4.33
C THR A 98 -15.16 7.51 4.26
N GLU A 99 -14.90 6.57 3.34
CA GLU A 99 -15.71 5.35 3.22
C GLU A 99 -15.53 4.41 4.42
N LEU A 100 -14.31 4.26 4.92
CA LEU A 100 -14.05 3.51 6.16
C LEU A 100 -14.80 4.14 7.36
N ALA A 101 -14.70 5.45 7.53
CA ALA A 101 -15.35 6.17 8.63
C ALA A 101 -16.88 6.01 8.59
N LYS A 102 -17.50 6.07 7.41
CA LYS A 102 -18.96 5.83 7.26
C LYS A 102 -19.37 4.47 7.82
N ARG A 103 -18.61 3.42 7.52
CA ARG A 103 -18.91 2.04 7.96
C ARG A 103 -18.58 1.79 9.43
N LEU A 104 -17.55 2.46 9.96
CA LEU A 104 -17.11 2.35 11.35
C LEU A 104 -17.92 3.26 12.31
N GLY A 105 -18.77 4.16 11.79
CA GLY A 105 -19.46 5.16 12.60
C GLY A 105 -18.55 6.29 13.08
N GLY A 106 -17.49 6.58 12.33
CA GLY A 106 -16.45 7.57 12.63
C GLY A 106 -15.12 6.93 13.02
N PHE A 107 -14.06 7.72 12.97
CA PHE A 107 -12.74 7.31 13.46
C PHE A 107 -12.48 7.74 14.92
N SER A 108 -11.60 6.98 15.57
CA SER A 108 -11.09 7.26 16.90
C SER A 108 -9.62 6.81 17.00
N PHE A 109 -8.80 7.56 17.72
CA PHE A 109 -7.40 7.17 18.01
C PHE A 109 -7.26 5.82 18.72
N LYS A 110 -8.34 5.29 19.30
CA LYS A 110 -8.37 3.96 19.93
C LYS A 110 -8.46 2.83 18.91
N GLN A 111 -9.02 3.10 17.73
CA GLN A 111 -9.15 2.10 16.68
C GLN A 111 -7.79 1.75 16.11
N VAL A 112 -7.68 0.49 15.72
CA VAL A 112 -6.47 -0.06 15.10
C VAL A 112 -6.84 -0.69 13.77
N GLY A 113 -6.13 -0.30 12.74
CA GLY A 113 -6.25 -0.89 11.41
C GLY A 113 -4.94 -1.47 10.90
N LEU A 114 -5.06 -2.36 9.94
CA LEU A 114 -3.96 -2.90 9.16
C LEU A 114 -4.12 -2.46 7.71
N ASP A 115 -3.11 -1.79 7.16
CA ASP A 115 -2.92 -1.76 5.71
C ASP A 115 -2.18 -3.05 5.33
N ILE A 116 -2.93 -4.00 4.75
CA ILE A 116 -2.47 -5.39 4.57
C ILE A 116 -1.44 -5.56 3.44
N ILE A 117 -1.28 -4.51 2.61
CA ILE A 117 -0.26 -4.35 1.57
C ILE A 117 0.34 -2.94 1.67
N GLY A 118 0.71 -2.56 2.88
CA GLY A 118 0.95 -1.18 3.31
C GLY A 118 2.24 -0.54 2.82
N GLY A 119 3.12 -1.29 2.14
CA GLY A 119 4.39 -0.78 1.66
C GLY A 119 5.17 -0.05 2.75
N ASN A 120 5.68 1.13 2.43
CA ASN A 120 6.44 1.98 3.35
C ASN A 120 5.57 2.84 4.29
N GLY A 121 4.31 2.46 4.55
CA GLY A 121 3.42 3.11 5.51
C GLY A 121 2.78 4.40 5.00
N THR A 122 2.64 4.57 3.69
CA THR A 122 2.03 5.80 3.11
C THR A 122 0.61 6.03 3.62
N THR A 123 -0.23 4.99 3.71
CA THR A 123 -1.61 5.10 4.23
C THR A 123 -1.61 5.55 5.70
N ALA A 124 -0.75 4.98 6.55
CA ALA A 124 -0.63 5.37 7.95
C ALA A 124 -0.20 6.83 8.11
N ARG A 125 0.79 7.25 7.32
CA ARG A 125 1.25 8.65 7.30
C ARG A 125 0.15 9.60 6.85
N ASN A 126 -0.57 9.26 5.78
CA ASN A 126 -1.62 10.12 5.25
C ASN A 126 -2.82 10.19 6.21
N ALA A 127 -3.16 9.12 6.91
CA ALA A 127 -4.15 9.18 7.99
C ALA A 127 -3.76 10.21 9.07
N SER A 128 -2.50 10.20 9.51
CA SER A 128 -1.99 11.15 10.50
C SER A 128 -1.95 12.61 10.01
N ASN A 129 -1.81 12.81 8.69
CA ASN A 129 -1.74 14.16 8.10
C ASN A 129 -3.11 14.73 7.73
N LEU A 130 -4.07 13.88 7.35
CA LEU A 130 -5.36 14.28 6.78
C LEU A 130 -6.50 14.28 7.80
N LEU A 131 -6.37 13.48 8.86
CA LEU A 131 -7.40 13.35 9.88
C LEU A 131 -7.02 14.16 11.13
N PRO A 132 -8.00 14.70 11.87
CA PRO A 132 -7.73 15.35 13.14
C PRO A 132 -7.02 14.39 14.10
N LEU A 133 -6.02 14.88 14.83
CA LEU A 133 -5.17 14.06 15.70
C LEU A 133 -5.97 13.22 16.71
N GLU A 134 -7.05 13.78 17.24
CA GLU A 134 -7.95 13.13 18.21
C GLU A 134 -8.79 12.00 17.60
N SER A 135 -8.90 11.93 16.28
CA SER A 135 -9.67 10.93 15.55
C SER A 135 -8.83 10.04 14.64
N ALA A 136 -7.56 10.39 14.39
CA ALA A 136 -6.69 9.58 13.53
C ALA A 136 -6.48 8.17 14.12
N PRO A 137 -6.88 7.09 13.44
CA PRO A 137 -6.70 5.73 13.92
C PRO A 137 -5.24 5.31 13.86
N TYR A 138 -4.88 4.30 14.64
CA TYR A 138 -3.55 3.69 14.59
C TYR A 138 -3.50 2.68 13.45
N ILE A 139 -2.83 3.01 12.35
CA ILE A 139 -2.72 2.14 11.18
C ILE A 139 -1.34 1.51 11.14
N ILE A 140 -1.31 0.18 11.01
CA ILE A 140 -0.09 -0.63 10.92
C ILE A 140 0.08 -1.01 9.44
N ALA A 141 1.28 -0.85 8.89
CA ALA A 141 1.59 -1.34 7.56
C ALA A 141 2.03 -2.82 7.62
N GLY A 142 1.43 -3.69 6.82
CA GLY A 142 1.89 -5.06 6.62
C GLY A 142 2.41 -5.21 5.20
N ASP A 143 3.63 -5.71 5.01
CA ASP A 143 4.21 -5.87 3.67
C ASP A 143 5.20 -7.04 3.61
N PRO A 144 5.25 -7.82 2.52
CA PRO A 144 6.22 -8.87 2.33
C PRO A 144 7.63 -8.36 1.98
N CYS A 145 7.78 -7.13 1.48
CA CYS A 145 9.04 -6.50 1.17
C CYS A 145 9.67 -5.89 2.43
N LEU A 146 10.79 -6.46 2.89
CA LEU A 146 11.46 -6.00 4.10
C LEU A 146 11.94 -4.55 3.97
N ASP A 147 12.46 -4.13 2.81
CA ASP A 147 12.90 -2.76 2.57
C ASP A 147 11.75 -1.74 2.74
N MET A 148 10.53 -2.11 2.34
CA MET A 148 9.34 -1.28 2.57
C MET A 148 9.03 -1.16 4.06
N VAL A 149 9.10 -2.27 4.78
CA VAL A 149 8.86 -2.31 6.23
C VAL A 149 9.92 -1.49 6.97
N ASP A 150 11.20 -1.65 6.62
CA ASP A 150 12.29 -0.90 7.21
C ASP A 150 12.17 0.61 6.95
N ASP A 151 11.77 0.99 5.75
CA ASP A 151 11.45 2.37 5.39
C ASP A 151 10.34 2.98 6.26
N ALA A 152 9.29 2.21 6.57
CA ALA A 152 8.22 2.65 7.48
C ALA A 152 8.73 2.78 8.92
N LEU A 153 9.42 1.77 9.44
CA LEU A 153 9.96 1.74 10.80
C LEU A 153 10.99 2.86 11.04
N ALA A 154 11.85 3.16 10.06
CA ALA A 154 12.80 4.27 10.13
C ALA A 154 12.11 5.64 10.30
N ARG A 155 10.84 5.75 9.95
CA ARG A 155 9.99 6.96 10.13
C ARG A 155 9.07 6.85 11.33
N HIS A 156 9.33 5.90 12.22
CA HIS A 156 8.50 5.64 13.41
C HIS A 156 7.04 5.26 13.09
N LEU A 157 6.75 4.83 11.87
CA LEU A 157 5.47 4.26 11.50
C LEU A 157 5.44 2.78 11.92
N PRO A 158 4.34 2.29 12.48
CA PRO A 158 4.23 0.88 12.83
C PRO A 158 4.14 0.04 11.56
N ALA A 159 5.02 -0.95 11.43
CA ALA A 159 5.02 -1.84 10.28
C ALA A 159 5.38 -3.27 10.69
N VAL A 160 4.83 -4.27 9.99
CA VAL A 160 5.04 -5.69 10.25
C VAL A 160 5.45 -6.38 8.95
N TRP A 161 6.57 -7.10 8.99
CA TRP A 161 7.03 -7.90 7.88
C TRP A 161 6.24 -9.20 7.80
N GLN A 162 5.30 -9.28 6.86
CA GLN A 162 4.36 -10.39 6.71
C GLN A 162 3.72 -10.42 5.32
N CYS A 163 3.17 -11.56 4.92
CA CYS A 163 2.34 -11.63 3.72
C CYS A 163 0.84 -11.42 4.06
N ALA A 164 0.08 -10.93 3.06
CA ALA A 164 -1.33 -10.57 3.24
C ALA A 164 -2.25 -11.77 3.49
N GLN A 165 -1.92 -12.95 2.95
CA GLN A 165 -2.73 -14.16 3.08
C GLN A 165 -2.50 -14.94 4.38
N GLU A 166 -1.52 -14.52 5.18
CA GLU A 166 -1.17 -15.18 6.43
C GLU A 166 -0.43 -14.21 7.35
N THR A 167 -1.19 -13.35 8.02
CA THR A 167 -0.63 -12.32 8.89
C THR A 167 -0.18 -12.87 10.25
N LEU A 168 0.58 -12.07 10.99
CA LEU A 168 1.00 -12.39 12.35
C LEU A 168 -0.02 -11.96 13.41
N PHE A 169 -1.13 -11.35 13.04
CA PHE A 169 -2.13 -10.82 13.97
C PHE A 169 -3.01 -11.92 14.56
N ALA A 170 -3.39 -11.74 15.82
CA ALA A 170 -4.36 -12.61 16.50
C ALA A 170 -5.76 -12.45 15.90
N ASP A 171 -6.60 -13.47 16.10
CA ASP A 171 -8.01 -13.42 15.76
C ASP A 171 -8.68 -12.21 16.42
N GLU A 172 -9.60 -11.57 15.73
CA GLU A 172 -10.44 -10.49 16.25
C GLU A 172 -9.66 -9.35 16.97
N SER A 173 -8.45 -9.05 16.46
CA SER A 173 -7.57 -8.04 17.07
C SER A 173 -7.71 -6.62 16.49
N LEU A 174 -8.24 -6.48 15.25
CA LEU A 174 -8.26 -5.25 14.49
C LEU A 174 -9.67 -4.71 14.26
N ASP A 175 -9.80 -3.38 14.20
CA ASP A 175 -11.08 -2.71 13.93
C ASP A 175 -11.36 -2.60 12.43
N PHE A 176 -10.31 -2.46 11.61
CA PHE A 176 -10.45 -2.47 10.16
C PHE A 176 -9.19 -3.01 9.47
N VAL A 177 -9.38 -3.47 8.24
CA VAL A 177 -8.30 -3.83 7.31
C VAL A 177 -8.49 -3.00 6.04
N VAL A 178 -7.43 -2.38 5.58
CA VAL A 178 -7.38 -1.68 4.30
C VAL A 178 -6.29 -2.30 3.43
N GLY A 179 -6.52 -2.36 2.12
CA GLY A 179 -5.49 -2.72 1.14
C GLY A 179 -5.63 -1.80 -0.06
N SER A 180 -4.58 -1.05 -0.40
CA SER A 180 -4.70 0.04 -1.37
C SER A 180 -3.65 -0.02 -2.46
N ARG A 181 -4.11 -0.19 -3.72
CA ARG A 181 -3.33 0.00 -4.95
C ARG A 181 -2.12 -0.93 -5.14
N GLY A 182 -2.19 -2.12 -4.58
CA GLY A 182 -1.12 -3.11 -4.67
C GLY A 182 -1.64 -4.55 -4.64
N PHE A 183 -2.96 -4.71 -4.56
CA PHE A 183 -3.59 -6.03 -4.45
C PHE A 183 -3.39 -6.88 -5.71
N HIS A 184 -3.21 -6.23 -6.88
CA HIS A 184 -2.89 -6.90 -8.13
C HIS A 184 -1.53 -7.64 -8.10
N HIS A 185 -0.61 -7.27 -7.21
CA HIS A 185 0.63 -8.02 -6.98
C HIS A 185 0.43 -9.35 -6.24
N VAL A 186 -0.70 -9.53 -5.55
CA VAL A 186 -1.07 -10.82 -4.98
C VAL A 186 -1.48 -11.76 -6.11
N SER A 187 -0.84 -12.93 -6.19
CA SER A 187 -1.16 -13.92 -7.23
C SER A 187 -2.64 -14.27 -7.19
N ALA A 188 -3.28 -14.44 -8.34
CA ALA A 188 -4.72 -14.65 -8.46
C ALA A 188 -5.23 -15.80 -7.56
N GLY A 189 -4.46 -16.90 -7.49
CA GLY A 189 -4.80 -18.04 -6.64
C GLY A 189 -4.71 -17.76 -5.13
N ALA A 190 -3.94 -16.78 -4.70
CA ALA A 190 -3.77 -16.41 -3.30
C ALA A 190 -4.74 -15.31 -2.82
N ARG A 191 -5.38 -14.57 -3.76
CA ARG A 191 -6.31 -13.47 -3.44
C ARG A 191 -7.44 -13.87 -2.49
N PRO A 192 -8.15 -15.00 -2.68
CA PRO A 192 -9.21 -15.41 -1.74
C PRO A 192 -8.73 -15.59 -0.31
N ALA A 193 -7.51 -16.10 -0.12
CA ALA A 193 -6.93 -16.30 1.20
C ALA A 193 -6.72 -14.99 1.96
N VAL A 194 -6.41 -13.87 1.25
CA VAL A 194 -6.27 -12.56 1.88
C VAL A 194 -7.58 -12.09 2.49
N PHE A 195 -8.71 -12.31 1.83
CA PHE A 195 -10.03 -11.93 2.38
C PHE A 195 -10.43 -12.83 3.56
N THR A 196 -10.11 -14.12 3.51
CA THR A 196 -10.29 -15.03 4.63
C THR A 196 -9.45 -14.61 5.83
N GLU A 197 -8.20 -14.21 5.60
CA GLU A 197 -7.31 -13.73 6.64
C GLU A 197 -7.78 -12.40 7.22
N ALA A 198 -8.19 -11.45 6.37
CA ALA A 198 -8.79 -10.19 6.82
C ALA A 198 -10.02 -10.44 7.70
N TRP A 199 -10.88 -11.40 7.33
CA TRP A 199 -12.02 -11.77 8.14
C TRP A 199 -11.59 -12.34 9.50
N ARG A 200 -10.59 -13.21 9.56
CA ARG A 200 -10.07 -13.80 10.80
C ARG A 200 -9.62 -12.74 11.80
N ILE A 201 -8.78 -11.80 11.35
CA ILE A 201 -8.14 -10.80 12.23
C ILE A 201 -9.06 -9.63 12.60
N LEU A 202 -10.15 -9.42 11.86
CA LEU A 202 -11.11 -8.37 12.17
C LEU A 202 -11.97 -8.75 13.37
N LYS A 203 -12.21 -7.80 14.26
CA LYS A 203 -13.23 -7.88 15.32
C LYS A 203 -14.62 -8.01 14.70
N ARG A 204 -15.60 -8.45 15.52
CA ARG A 204 -17.02 -8.38 15.12
C ARG A 204 -17.37 -6.93 14.75
N ARG A 205 -18.07 -6.76 13.61
CA ARG A 205 -18.38 -5.47 12.99
C ARG A 205 -17.15 -4.69 12.49
N GLY A 206 -15.98 -5.32 12.43
CA GLY A 206 -14.81 -4.77 11.77
C GLY A 206 -15.04 -4.65 10.26
N VAL A 207 -14.35 -3.72 9.64
CA VAL A 207 -14.53 -3.34 8.24
C VAL A 207 -13.30 -3.74 7.42
N VAL A 208 -13.52 -4.38 6.28
CA VAL A 208 -12.48 -4.51 5.25
C VAL A 208 -12.78 -3.54 4.11
N LEU A 209 -11.75 -2.87 3.60
CA LEU A 209 -11.82 -2.04 2.41
C LEU A 209 -10.60 -2.31 1.53
N VAL A 210 -10.85 -2.66 0.27
CA VAL A 210 -9.79 -2.91 -0.72
C VAL A 210 -10.00 -1.99 -1.91
N VAL A 211 -8.90 -1.40 -2.38
CA VAL A 211 -8.88 -0.53 -3.55
C VAL A 211 -7.82 -1.02 -4.52
N ASP A 212 -8.22 -1.30 -5.74
CA ASP A 212 -7.34 -1.61 -6.86
C ASP A 212 -7.97 -1.15 -8.17
N PHE A 213 -7.47 -1.56 -9.32
CA PHE A 213 -7.95 -1.07 -10.60
C PHE A 213 -8.80 -2.12 -11.32
N GLU A 214 -9.86 -1.66 -12.00
CA GLU A 214 -10.73 -2.54 -12.76
C GLU A 214 -10.08 -2.93 -14.08
N GLU A 215 -10.06 -4.21 -14.39
CA GLU A 215 -9.52 -4.76 -15.63
C GLU A 215 -10.16 -4.08 -16.86
N GLY A 216 -9.33 -3.64 -17.80
CA GLY A 216 -9.76 -2.93 -19.01
C GLY A 216 -10.00 -1.44 -18.81
N SER A 217 -9.96 -0.91 -17.58
CA SER A 217 -10.03 0.55 -17.36
C SER A 217 -8.77 1.26 -17.87
N PRO A 218 -8.83 2.57 -18.22
CA PRO A 218 -7.64 3.33 -18.60
C PRO A 218 -6.52 3.23 -17.56
N THR A 219 -6.86 3.23 -16.27
CA THR A 219 -5.88 3.10 -15.18
C THR A 219 -5.24 1.71 -15.16
N ALA A 220 -6.01 0.63 -15.27
CA ALA A 220 -5.45 -0.73 -15.33
C ALA A 220 -4.57 -0.93 -16.57
N ASN A 221 -5.00 -0.41 -17.73
CA ASN A 221 -4.24 -0.48 -18.98
C ASN A 221 -2.92 0.30 -18.87
N TRP A 222 -2.87 1.41 -18.11
CA TRP A 222 -1.61 2.07 -17.79
C TRP A 222 -0.63 1.12 -17.13
N TYR A 223 -1.08 0.34 -16.14
CA TYR A 223 -0.22 -0.62 -15.44
C TYR A 223 0.18 -1.80 -16.35
N SER A 224 -0.77 -2.43 -17.04
CA SER A 224 -0.53 -3.64 -17.82
C SER A 224 0.15 -3.40 -19.17
N GLU A 225 -0.03 -2.23 -19.79
CA GLU A 225 0.55 -1.90 -21.09
C GLU A 225 1.62 -0.81 -21.00
N GLY A 226 1.34 0.29 -20.25
CA GLY A 226 2.25 1.42 -20.11
C GLY A 226 3.51 1.05 -19.36
N LEU A 227 3.36 0.51 -18.15
CA LEU A 227 4.51 0.09 -17.34
C LEU A 227 5.25 -1.09 -17.97
N ASP A 228 4.54 -2.10 -18.53
CA ASP A 228 5.18 -3.22 -19.20
C ASP A 228 6.07 -2.76 -20.37
N ARG A 229 5.62 -1.76 -21.12
CA ARG A 229 6.37 -1.20 -22.24
C ARG A 229 7.60 -0.39 -21.85
N TYR A 230 7.50 0.43 -20.78
CA TYR A 230 8.48 1.48 -20.49
C TYR A 230 9.40 1.18 -19.30
N THR A 231 9.18 0.08 -18.57
CA THR A 231 10.10 -0.42 -17.53
C THR A 231 10.96 -1.58 -18.05
N ASN A 232 12.01 -1.94 -17.34
CA ASN A 232 12.81 -3.13 -17.66
C ASN A 232 12.15 -4.42 -17.17
N ALA A 233 11.59 -4.40 -15.96
CA ALA A 233 10.94 -5.55 -15.34
C ALA A 233 9.57 -5.89 -15.95
N GLY A 234 8.91 -4.92 -16.61
CA GLY A 234 7.52 -5.03 -17.03
C GLY A 234 6.53 -4.88 -15.89
N HIS A 235 5.24 -5.16 -16.16
CA HIS A 235 4.20 -5.18 -15.13
C HIS A 235 3.05 -6.08 -15.58
N ARG A 236 3.19 -7.39 -15.39
CA ARG A 236 2.25 -8.40 -15.90
C ARG A 236 1.40 -9.01 -14.81
N PHE A 237 0.67 -8.15 -14.10
CA PHE A 237 -0.25 -8.56 -13.04
C PHE A 237 -1.69 -8.34 -13.51
N PRO A 238 -2.56 -9.37 -13.45
CA PRO A 238 -3.97 -9.22 -13.79
C PRO A 238 -4.64 -8.33 -12.74
N HIS A 239 -5.40 -7.35 -13.21
CA HIS A 239 -6.22 -6.51 -12.36
C HIS A 239 -7.52 -7.22 -11.96
N PHE A 240 -8.51 -6.50 -11.47
CA PHE A 240 -9.70 -7.08 -10.88
C PHE A 240 -10.94 -6.81 -11.71
N GLN A 241 -11.85 -7.75 -11.71
CA GLN A 241 -13.22 -7.50 -12.10
C GLN A 241 -14.07 -7.24 -10.85
N ARG A 242 -15.09 -6.40 -10.99
CA ARG A 242 -16.06 -6.11 -9.92
C ARG A 242 -16.62 -7.37 -9.28
N ALA A 243 -16.96 -8.38 -10.09
CA ALA A 243 -17.50 -9.66 -9.62
C ALA A 243 -16.51 -10.45 -8.76
N GLU A 244 -15.20 -10.34 -8.99
CA GLU A 244 -14.19 -11.03 -8.20
C GLU A 244 -14.18 -10.51 -6.75
N PHE A 245 -14.19 -9.20 -6.55
CA PHE A 245 -14.25 -8.63 -5.20
C PHE A 245 -15.52 -9.04 -4.46
N LEU A 246 -16.67 -8.99 -5.13
CA LEU A 246 -17.93 -9.43 -4.56
C LEU A 246 -17.86 -10.91 -4.12
N ASN A 247 -17.31 -11.76 -4.98
CA ASN A 247 -17.17 -13.18 -4.72
C ASN A 247 -16.22 -13.46 -3.55
N PHE A 248 -15.05 -12.79 -3.51
CA PHE A 248 -14.07 -12.99 -2.44
C PHE A 248 -14.62 -12.56 -1.07
N LEU A 249 -15.26 -11.39 -1.00
CA LEU A 249 -15.85 -10.88 0.23
C LEU A 249 -17.00 -11.79 0.70
N THR A 250 -17.87 -12.20 -0.21
CA THR A 250 -19.01 -13.11 0.12
C THR A 250 -18.50 -14.46 0.60
N ALA A 251 -17.53 -15.07 -0.08
CA ALA A 251 -16.95 -16.36 0.28
C ALA A 251 -16.23 -16.31 1.64
N ALA A 252 -15.58 -15.20 1.98
CA ALA A 252 -14.95 -15.00 3.28
C ALA A 252 -15.96 -14.77 4.42
N GLY A 253 -17.24 -14.49 4.12
CA GLY A 253 -18.30 -14.33 5.10
C GLY A 253 -18.67 -12.88 5.44
N PHE A 254 -18.11 -11.90 4.74
CA PHE A 254 -18.46 -10.48 4.92
C PHE A 254 -19.92 -10.21 4.54
N LYS A 255 -20.51 -9.19 5.17
CA LYS A 255 -21.88 -8.70 4.95
C LYS A 255 -21.83 -7.23 4.54
N ASP A 256 -22.98 -6.69 4.14
CA ASP A 256 -23.14 -5.29 3.73
C ASP A 256 -22.04 -4.86 2.73
N ILE A 257 -21.85 -5.71 1.71
CA ILE A 257 -20.81 -5.57 0.71
C ILE A 257 -21.23 -4.56 -0.33
N ASP A 258 -20.36 -3.57 -0.57
CA ASP A 258 -20.44 -2.66 -1.71
C ASP A 258 -19.19 -2.76 -2.57
N VAL A 259 -19.37 -2.65 -3.90
CA VAL A 259 -18.28 -2.53 -4.87
C VAL A 259 -18.59 -1.35 -5.79
N PHE A 260 -17.73 -0.33 -5.77
CA PHE A 260 -17.98 0.96 -6.44
C PHE A 260 -16.66 1.60 -6.93
N GLU A 261 -16.79 2.59 -7.79
CA GLU A 261 -15.68 3.39 -8.29
C GLU A 261 -15.24 4.43 -7.25
N LEU A 262 -13.92 4.67 -7.19
CA LEU A 262 -13.32 5.67 -6.33
C LEU A 262 -12.36 6.53 -7.16
N TYR A 263 -12.55 7.84 -7.13
CA TYR A 263 -11.64 8.77 -7.80
C TYR A 263 -10.34 8.91 -7.00
N ASP A 264 -9.21 8.59 -7.62
CA ASP A 264 -7.90 8.47 -7.01
C ASP A 264 -6.81 9.16 -7.83
N PRO A 265 -6.89 10.48 -8.03
CA PRO A 265 -5.96 11.21 -8.87
C PRO A 265 -4.57 11.36 -8.24
N PHE A 266 -3.57 11.60 -9.09
CA PHE A 266 -2.35 12.28 -8.65
C PHE A 266 -2.52 13.78 -8.80
N ARG A 267 -2.19 14.54 -7.74
CA ARG A 267 -2.29 16.01 -7.71
C ARG A 267 -0.95 16.64 -7.35
N PHE A 268 -0.56 17.66 -8.13
CA PHE A 268 0.68 18.40 -7.96
C PHE A 268 0.43 19.90 -8.05
N TRP A 269 1.12 20.67 -7.20
CA TRP A 269 0.98 22.12 -7.15
C TRP A 269 2.32 22.80 -7.37
N ALA A 270 2.30 23.94 -8.11
CA ALA A 270 3.43 24.81 -8.32
C ALA A 270 2.97 26.25 -8.55
N ASP A 271 3.92 27.19 -8.60
CA ASP A 271 3.63 28.60 -8.85
C ASP A 271 3.30 28.88 -10.32
N THR A 272 3.61 27.96 -11.23
CA THR A 272 3.33 28.07 -12.68
C THR A 272 2.64 26.83 -13.20
N ALA A 273 1.85 26.97 -14.28
CA ALA A 273 1.19 25.88 -14.96
C ALA A 273 2.18 24.82 -15.47
N GLU A 274 3.28 25.28 -16.08
CA GLU A 274 4.34 24.41 -16.57
C GLU A 274 5.04 23.68 -15.43
N GLY A 275 5.35 24.38 -14.33
CA GLY A 275 5.95 23.77 -13.13
C GLY A 275 5.08 22.68 -12.51
N ALA A 276 3.77 22.90 -12.38
CA ALA A 276 2.85 21.91 -11.85
C ALA A 276 2.78 20.67 -12.75
N ARG A 277 2.67 20.87 -14.07
CA ARG A 277 2.64 19.79 -15.06
C ARG A 277 3.93 18.98 -15.05
N ASN A 278 5.08 19.65 -15.15
CA ASN A 278 6.39 18.98 -15.20
C ASN A 278 6.65 18.18 -13.91
N SER A 279 6.31 18.73 -12.74
CA SER A 279 6.41 18.02 -11.46
C SER A 279 5.57 16.75 -11.42
N LEU A 280 4.33 16.81 -11.95
CA LEU A 280 3.47 15.64 -12.07
C LEU A 280 4.08 14.58 -12.99
N LEU A 281 4.51 14.96 -14.18
CA LEU A 281 5.08 14.03 -15.16
C LEU A 281 6.41 13.45 -14.67
N GLU A 282 7.25 14.25 -14.05
CA GLU A 282 8.48 13.79 -13.40
C GLU A 282 8.21 12.77 -12.29
N HIS A 283 7.17 13.02 -11.48
CA HIS A 283 6.77 12.06 -10.45
C HIS A 283 6.35 10.73 -11.07
N LEU A 284 5.52 10.74 -12.11
CA LEU A 284 5.05 9.52 -12.77
C LEU A 284 6.21 8.74 -13.40
N VAL A 285 7.10 9.41 -14.12
CA VAL A 285 8.28 8.78 -14.73
C VAL A 285 9.18 8.18 -13.65
N GLY A 286 9.46 8.92 -12.58
CA GLY A 286 10.36 8.48 -11.51
C GLY A 286 9.74 7.41 -10.61
N MET A 287 8.47 7.56 -10.21
CA MET A 287 7.80 6.62 -9.32
C MET A 287 7.66 5.24 -9.96
N PHE A 288 7.35 5.19 -11.23
CA PHE A 288 7.19 3.91 -11.94
C PHE A 288 8.49 3.37 -12.55
N GLY A 289 9.62 4.07 -12.39
CA GLY A 289 10.90 3.62 -12.92
C GLY A 289 10.87 3.46 -14.46
N LEU A 290 10.31 4.47 -15.18
CA LEU A 290 10.11 4.40 -16.63
C LEU A 290 11.41 4.69 -17.37
N VAL A 291 12.43 3.85 -17.17
CA VAL A 291 13.80 4.04 -17.67
C VAL A 291 13.91 4.16 -19.19
N LYS A 292 12.94 3.59 -19.91
CA LYS A 292 12.87 3.68 -21.39
C LYS A 292 12.29 5.01 -21.89
N LEU A 293 11.83 5.88 -20.96
CA LEU A 293 11.34 7.23 -21.25
C LEU A 293 12.34 8.34 -20.90
N GLN A 294 13.61 8.02 -20.80
CA GLN A 294 14.65 9.02 -20.55
C GLN A 294 14.68 10.07 -21.68
N ARG A 295 15.19 11.26 -21.32
CA ARG A 295 15.37 12.35 -22.26
C ARG A 295 16.39 11.96 -23.34
N GLU A 296 16.02 12.17 -24.60
CA GLU A 296 16.89 11.86 -25.74
C GLU A 296 17.99 12.90 -25.91
N SER A 297 19.11 12.51 -26.53
CA SER A 297 20.21 13.44 -26.79
C SER A 297 19.75 14.58 -27.71
N GLY A 298 19.94 15.83 -27.27
CA GLY A 298 19.51 17.01 -27.99
C GLY A 298 18.03 17.40 -27.85
N GLU A 299 17.22 16.59 -27.17
CA GLU A 299 15.83 16.94 -26.86
C GLU A 299 15.77 18.07 -25.85
N THR A 300 14.99 19.15 -26.11
CA THR A 300 14.78 20.19 -25.13
C THR A 300 13.91 19.70 -23.99
N GLU A 301 13.95 20.35 -22.82
CA GLU A 301 13.09 19.98 -21.70
C GLU A 301 11.60 20.07 -22.07
N ARG A 302 11.21 21.10 -22.80
CA ARG A 302 9.84 21.30 -23.29
C ARG A 302 9.39 20.17 -24.22
N ASP A 303 10.24 19.75 -25.14
CA ASP A 303 9.91 18.68 -26.10
C ASP A 303 9.78 17.34 -25.37
N TYR A 304 10.67 17.08 -24.41
CA TYR A 304 10.64 15.90 -23.56
C TYR A 304 9.31 15.81 -22.81
N TRP A 305 8.94 16.83 -22.04
CA TRP A 305 7.68 16.81 -21.29
C TRP A 305 6.46 16.79 -22.20
N GLY A 306 6.52 17.41 -23.36
CA GLY A 306 5.48 17.31 -24.39
C GLY A 306 5.34 15.89 -24.95
N ARG A 307 6.45 15.15 -25.10
CA ARG A 307 6.43 13.74 -25.50
C ARG A 307 5.85 12.85 -24.41
N ILE A 308 6.28 13.01 -23.16
CA ILE A 308 5.77 12.27 -22.01
C ILE A 308 4.26 12.45 -21.83
N ASP A 309 3.77 13.68 -21.94
CA ASP A 309 2.33 13.99 -21.86
C ASP A 309 1.51 13.24 -22.90
N ARG A 310 1.97 13.24 -24.16
CA ARG A 310 1.30 12.48 -25.22
C ARG A 310 1.28 10.97 -24.98
N ILE A 311 2.33 10.45 -24.36
CA ILE A 311 2.40 9.02 -23.98
C ILE A 311 1.38 8.70 -22.87
N PHE A 312 1.24 9.57 -21.87
CA PHE A 312 0.35 9.32 -20.76
C PHE A 312 -1.14 9.61 -21.06
N THR A 313 -1.43 10.48 -22.01
CA THR A 313 -2.81 10.92 -22.32
C THR A 313 -3.79 9.75 -22.52
N PRO A 314 -3.50 8.66 -23.27
CA PRO A 314 -4.44 7.56 -23.43
C PRO A 314 -4.83 6.87 -22.11
N TRP A 315 -3.91 6.81 -21.16
CA TRP A 315 -4.06 6.09 -19.91
C TRP A 315 -4.78 6.88 -18.80
N CYS A 316 -5.03 8.17 -19.03
CA CYS A 316 -5.72 9.06 -18.10
C CYS A 316 -6.89 9.80 -18.77
N THR A 317 -7.46 9.22 -19.82
CA THR A 317 -8.63 9.78 -20.52
C THR A 317 -9.84 8.87 -20.31
N PHE A 318 -10.87 9.42 -19.71
CA PHE A 318 -12.11 8.75 -19.31
C PHE A 318 -13.30 9.29 -20.10
N ALA A 319 -14.29 8.45 -20.39
CA ALA A 319 -15.59 8.87 -20.84
C ALA A 319 -16.35 9.64 -19.72
N ALA A 320 -17.39 10.37 -20.07
CA ALA A 320 -18.09 11.19 -19.10
C ALA A 320 -18.79 10.36 -18.01
N ASP A 321 -19.34 9.23 -18.38
CA ASP A 321 -20.01 8.27 -17.50
C ASP A 321 -19.06 7.51 -16.58
N GLU A 322 -17.83 7.27 -17.02
CA GLU A 322 -16.78 6.59 -16.22
C GLU A 322 -16.32 7.42 -15.00
N VAL A 323 -16.60 8.71 -14.96
CA VAL A 323 -16.23 9.61 -13.84
C VAL A 323 -17.41 10.34 -13.23
N ALA A 324 -18.64 10.07 -13.68
CA ALA A 324 -19.86 10.76 -13.23
C ALA A 324 -20.21 10.55 -11.75
N PHE A 325 -19.61 9.52 -11.12
CA PHE A 325 -19.81 9.20 -9.70
C PHE A 325 -19.15 10.22 -8.74
N ASP A 326 -18.18 10.99 -9.21
CA ASP A 326 -17.48 12.00 -8.39
C ASP A 326 -17.50 13.36 -9.11
N PRO A 327 -18.14 14.40 -8.52
CA PRO A 327 -18.27 15.73 -9.16
C PRO A 327 -16.93 16.46 -9.33
N GLU A 328 -15.89 16.07 -8.59
CA GLU A 328 -14.53 16.61 -8.73
C GLU A 328 -13.68 15.85 -9.74
N ALA A 329 -14.16 14.70 -10.24
CA ALA A 329 -13.37 13.87 -11.12
C ALA A 329 -13.15 14.54 -12.48
N LEU A 330 -11.88 14.56 -12.90
CA LEU A 330 -11.49 15.04 -14.21
C LEU A 330 -11.44 13.89 -15.22
N ARG A 331 -11.74 14.20 -16.47
CA ARG A 331 -11.77 13.22 -17.55
C ARG A 331 -10.41 12.98 -18.22
N ARG A 332 -9.45 13.89 -17.99
CA ARG A 332 -8.11 13.84 -18.61
C ARG A 332 -7.12 14.64 -17.79
N LEU A 333 -5.84 14.43 -18.01
CA LEU A 333 -4.80 15.28 -17.45
C LEU A 333 -5.14 16.75 -17.71
N SER A 334 -5.16 17.53 -16.65
CA SER A 334 -5.56 18.93 -16.69
C SER A 334 -4.65 19.75 -15.78
N VAL A 335 -4.45 21.01 -16.19
CA VAL A 335 -3.70 21.99 -15.41
C VAL A 335 -4.53 23.25 -15.31
N PHE A 336 -4.79 23.73 -14.10
CA PHE A 336 -5.62 24.90 -13.85
C PHE A 336 -5.15 25.64 -12.59
N GLN A 337 -5.50 26.92 -12.53
CA GLN A 337 -5.17 27.77 -11.38
C GLN A 337 -6.24 27.65 -10.31
N GLU A 338 -5.85 27.42 -9.08
CA GLU A 338 -6.74 27.38 -7.92
C GLU A 338 -6.99 28.78 -7.34
N ALA A 339 -7.93 28.87 -6.42
CA ALA A 339 -8.32 30.15 -5.80
C ALA A 339 -7.17 30.82 -5.02
N ASP A 340 -6.21 30.06 -4.53
CA ASP A 340 -5.01 30.53 -3.84
C ASP A 340 -3.86 30.94 -4.79
N GLN A 341 -4.15 31.06 -6.07
CA GLN A 341 -3.26 31.44 -7.16
C GLN A 341 -2.19 30.40 -7.52
N ARG A 342 -2.12 29.25 -6.83
CA ARG A 342 -1.25 28.16 -7.24
C ARG A 342 -1.84 27.41 -8.43
N TRP A 343 -1.00 26.81 -9.22
CA TRP A 343 -1.37 25.94 -10.31
C TRP A 343 -1.41 24.49 -9.84
N ARG A 344 -2.50 23.79 -10.15
CA ARG A 344 -2.64 22.36 -9.91
C ARG A 344 -2.61 21.60 -11.23
N ALA A 345 -1.71 20.61 -11.32
CA ALA A 345 -1.76 19.58 -12.33
C ALA A 345 -2.39 18.32 -11.73
N GLU A 346 -3.31 17.71 -12.46
CA GLU A 346 -4.01 16.52 -12.00
C GLU A 346 -4.02 15.45 -13.08
N PHE A 347 -3.57 14.24 -12.70
CA PHE A 347 -3.63 13.03 -13.50
C PHE A 347 -4.77 12.17 -12.95
N PRO A 348 -5.92 12.11 -13.63
CA PRO A 348 -7.06 11.33 -13.19
C PRO A 348 -6.77 9.84 -13.22
N ARG A 349 -7.25 9.17 -12.19
CA ARG A 349 -7.30 7.72 -12.08
C ARG A 349 -8.62 7.34 -11.45
N VAL A 350 -9.18 6.23 -11.91
CA VAL A 350 -10.36 5.62 -11.30
C VAL A 350 -9.93 4.25 -10.77
N ALA A 351 -10.24 4.02 -9.51
CA ALA A 351 -10.01 2.75 -8.85
C ALA A 351 -11.33 2.05 -8.55
N LEU A 352 -11.32 0.74 -8.47
CA LEU A 352 -12.40 -0.09 -7.99
C LEU A 352 -12.23 -0.29 -6.49
N CYS A 353 -13.22 0.10 -5.72
CA CYS A 353 -13.26 -0.04 -4.26
C CYS A 353 -14.24 -1.14 -3.86
N ALA A 354 -13.84 -2.02 -2.97
CA ALA A 354 -14.71 -3.03 -2.38
C ALA A 354 -14.66 -2.91 -0.85
N ILE A 355 -15.83 -2.87 -0.21
CA ILE A 355 -15.97 -2.73 1.24
C ILE A 355 -16.98 -3.75 1.77
N GLY A 356 -16.71 -4.30 2.98
CA GLY A 356 -17.59 -5.23 3.65
C GLY A 356 -17.41 -5.21 5.16
N ILE A 357 -18.41 -5.69 5.89
CA ILE A 357 -18.45 -5.75 7.37
C ILE A 357 -18.41 -7.22 7.82
N LYS A 358 -17.57 -7.54 8.83
CA LYS A 358 -17.54 -8.85 9.50
C LYS A 358 -18.75 -9.08 10.40
#